data_967c918d6a053f25605b3e79e55d853d
#
_entry.id   967c918d6a053f25605b3e79e55d853d
#
_cell.length_a   1.000
_cell.length_b   1.000
_cell.length_c   1.000
_cell.angle_alpha   90.00
_cell.angle_beta   90.00
_cell.angle_gamma   90.00
#
_symmetry.space_group_name_H-M   'P 1'
#
loop_
_entity.id
_entity.type
_entity.pdbx_description
1 polymer ?
#
loop_
_entity_poly.entity_id
_entity_poly.type
_entity_poly.pdbx_seq_one_letter_code
_entity_poly.pdbx_strand_id
1 'polypeptide(L)'
;MTVGQKASVSLLVSTVLAAGFAALAYSGLFSVIETRFFDERVRRSVDASVDGLLESSDAYHESNAARFEALLGNDFVKRSFLTNQSAQDAFDRTRAFGLLAEQTPGLVGVRFIDRDGKRIHFSTFPADAVRSEALRVVYRDYGAPGDAPYADLEPSGDAGPGSIAVSSDPSGRAFTYRFPFVDGFEARRGTAVFYVSYSGLLERLVKDGRIALGDDVVGVGDVGVLFGSPSWGGGELVSRVAEIWAAGPNAEPITIGSAEASGSFVLFSRRGASGLVGRLVPASWFAMPDAFRWLLLSAFFVTVYLILFLVLNLRQDRFAVLAARIKRFQIELLEEYLDRKGDLDIDRWRGELEARRGETKERIRKSAGRLAKRRAADVDALIDKSWDEIIAIMTARGERPGGVDMARFEALLKEALSKGSFVIGSAA
;
A
#
# COMPACT_ATOMS: atom_id res chain seq x y z
N MET A 1 18.38 -28.71 -30.09
CA MET A 1 17.87 -27.35 -30.10
C MET A 1 18.97 -26.40 -29.67
N THR A 2 19.21 -25.37 -30.45
CA THR A 2 20.15 -24.29 -30.04
C THR A 2 19.55 -23.48 -28.87
N VAL A 3 20.39 -22.71 -28.16
CA VAL A 3 19.94 -21.86 -27.06
C VAL A 3 18.86 -20.86 -27.56
N GLY A 4 19.05 -20.31 -28.75
CA GLY A 4 18.06 -19.43 -29.38
C GLY A 4 16.71 -20.10 -29.64
N GLN A 5 16.72 -21.34 -30.17
CA GLN A 5 15.49 -22.10 -30.39
C GLN A 5 14.77 -22.44 -29.06
N LYS A 6 15.53 -22.74 -28.00
CA LYS A 6 14.93 -22.98 -26.65
C LYS A 6 14.30 -21.69 -26.11
N ALA A 7 14.96 -20.54 -26.27
CA ALA A 7 14.41 -19.25 -25.87
C ALA A 7 13.14 -18.88 -26.63
N SER A 8 13.13 -19.08 -27.96
CA SER A 8 11.94 -18.80 -28.80
C SER A 8 10.76 -19.70 -28.46
N VAL A 9 11.00 -21.01 -28.21
CA VAL A 9 9.92 -21.92 -27.79
C VAL A 9 9.41 -21.56 -26.39
N SER A 10 10.31 -21.22 -25.45
CA SER A 10 9.90 -20.77 -24.12
C SER A 10 9.05 -19.50 -24.21
N LEU A 11 9.45 -18.54 -25.05
CA LEU A 11 8.71 -17.29 -25.25
C LEU A 11 7.31 -17.54 -25.79
N LEU A 12 7.20 -18.33 -26.85
CA LEU A 12 5.91 -18.65 -27.47
C LEU A 12 4.96 -19.36 -26.52
N VAL A 13 5.45 -20.39 -25.81
CA VAL A 13 4.62 -21.14 -24.85
C VAL A 13 4.24 -20.23 -23.68
N SER A 14 5.15 -19.38 -23.18
CA SER A 14 4.86 -18.44 -22.11
C SER A 14 3.82 -17.40 -22.51
N THR A 15 3.87 -16.92 -23.75
CA THR A 15 2.88 -15.98 -24.28
C THR A 15 1.48 -16.62 -24.33
N VAL A 16 1.36 -17.86 -24.82
CA VAL A 16 0.08 -18.56 -24.86
C VAL A 16 -0.47 -18.81 -23.45
N LEU A 17 0.39 -19.24 -22.51
CA LEU A 17 -0.01 -19.45 -21.12
C LEU A 17 -0.40 -18.14 -20.44
N ALA A 18 0.33 -17.06 -20.69
CA ALA A 18 0.02 -15.74 -20.14
C ALA A 18 -1.29 -15.19 -20.70
N ALA A 19 -1.59 -15.38 -21.99
CA ALA A 19 -2.86 -15.00 -22.58
C ALA A 19 -4.03 -15.79 -21.96
N GLY A 20 -3.87 -17.10 -21.77
CA GLY A 20 -4.85 -17.95 -21.08
C GLY A 20 -5.07 -17.53 -19.63
N PHE A 21 -3.98 -17.24 -18.91
CA PHE A 21 -4.05 -16.73 -17.55
C PHE A 21 -4.72 -15.35 -17.49
N ALA A 22 -4.41 -14.44 -18.41
CA ALA A 22 -5.05 -13.13 -18.50
C ALA A 22 -6.56 -13.27 -18.71
N ALA A 23 -6.99 -14.12 -19.64
CA ALA A 23 -8.41 -14.38 -19.85
C ALA A 23 -9.10 -14.89 -18.57
N LEU A 24 -8.48 -15.82 -17.86
CA LEU A 24 -8.99 -16.35 -16.59
C LEU A 24 -8.95 -15.29 -15.48
N ALA A 25 -7.92 -14.44 -15.44
CA ALA A 25 -7.80 -13.39 -14.46
C ALA A 25 -8.89 -12.34 -14.62
N TYR A 26 -9.17 -11.91 -15.86
CA TYR A 26 -10.25 -10.98 -16.15
C TYR A 26 -11.66 -11.60 -16.04
N SER A 27 -11.81 -12.91 -16.19
CA SER A 27 -13.11 -13.58 -16.02
C SER A 27 -13.58 -13.70 -14.58
N GLY A 28 -12.72 -13.43 -13.58
CA GLY A 28 -13.15 -13.47 -12.18
C GLY A 28 -12.03 -13.52 -11.13
N LEU A 29 -10.82 -13.95 -11.48
CA LEU A 29 -9.75 -14.04 -10.48
C LEU A 29 -9.38 -12.68 -9.89
N PHE A 30 -9.32 -11.62 -10.72
CA PHE A 30 -9.06 -10.26 -10.22
C PHE A 30 -10.17 -9.78 -9.29
N SER A 31 -11.45 -10.07 -9.59
CA SER A 31 -12.56 -9.74 -8.70
C SER A 31 -12.44 -10.45 -7.34
N VAL A 32 -12.03 -11.71 -7.32
CA VAL A 32 -11.80 -12.44 -6.06
C VAL A 32 -10.63 -11.84 -5.26
N ILE A 33 -9.55 -11.47 -5.94
CA ILE A 33 -8.40 -10.81 -5.27
C ILE A 33 -8.82 -9.44 -4.72
N GLU A 34 -9.58 -8.67 -5.50
CA GLU A 34 -10.11 -7.37 -5.14
C GLU A 34 -10.97 -7.47 -3.87
N THR A 35 -12.01 -8.32 -3.88
CA THR A 35 -12.95 -8.43 -2.76
C THR A 35 -12.35 -9.07 -1.52
N ARG A 36 -11.47 -10.06 -1.64
CA ARG A 36 -10.93 -10.77 -0.46
C ARG A 36 -9.69 -10.16 0.17
N PHE A 37 -8.88 -9.46 -0.62
CA PHE A 37 -7.59 -8.97 -0.13
C PHE A 37 -7.46 -7.46 -0.19
N PHE A 38 -7.89 -6.86 -1.31
CA PHE A 38 -7.70 -5.44 -1.52
C PHE A 38 -8.71 -4.62 -0.74
N ASP A 39 -10.00 -4.91 -0.90
CA ASP A 39 -11.09 -4.25 -0.17
C ASP A 39 -10.89 -4.30 1.34
N GLU A 40 -10.62 -5.48 1.86
CA GLU A 40 -10.43 -5.70 3.29
C GLU A 40 -9.25 -4.90 3.85
N ARG A 41 -8.19 -4.78 3.08
CA ARG A 41 -7.02 -3.98 3.49
C ARG A 41 -7.32 -2.49 3.47
N VAL A 42 -8.00 -2.01 2.43
CA VAL A 42 -8.41 -0.60 2.32
C VAL A 42 -9.39 -0.26 3.43
N ARG A 43 -10.42 -1.10 3.66
CA ARG A 43 -11.39 -0.93 4.74
C ARG A 43 -10.71 -0.79 6.09
N ARG A 44 -9.83 -1.71 6.47
CA ARG A 44 -9.08 -1.64 7.73
C ARG A 44 -8.24 -0.38 7.87
N SER A 45 -7.62 0.06 6.79
CA SER A 45 -6.84 1.31 6.78
C SER A 45 -7.71 2.54 6.99
N VAL A 46 -8.90 2.59 6.34
CA VAL A 46 -9.84 3.69 6.50
C VAL A 46 -10.48 3.65 7.87
N ASP A 47 -10.89 2.48 8.36
CA ASP A 47 -11.45 2.31 9.71
C ASP A 47 -10.47 2.82 10.79
N ALA A 48 -9.21 2.41 10.72
CA ALA A 48 -8.17 2.90 11.65
C ALA A 48 -7.98 4.42 11.54
N SER A 49 -8.12 4.99 10.35
CA SER A 49 -8.07 6.44 10.14
C SER A 49 -9.27 7.14 10.77
N VAL A 50 -10.48 6.59 10.66
CA VAL A 50 -11.70 7.14 11.28
C VAL A 50 -11.63 7.03 12.81
N ASP A 51 -11.12 5.93 13.34
CA ASP A 51 -10.91 5.77 14.78
C ASP A 51 -9.92 6.84 15.30
N GLY A 52 -8.84 7.11 14.56
CA GLY A 52 -7.92 8.18 14.89
C GLY A 52 -8.51 9.59 14.76
N LEU A 53 -9.41 9.83 13.81
CA LEU A 53 -10.18 11.08 13.71
C LEU A 53 -11.09 11.25 14.93
N LEU A 54 -11.77 10.18 15.33
CA LEU A 54 -12.66 10.18 16.49
C LEU A 54 -11.88 10.52 17.77
N GLU A 55 -10.77 9.83 18.02
CA GLU A 55 -9.91 10.07 19.16
C GLU A 55 -9.46 11.54 19.25
N SER A 56 -8.99 12.10 18.13
CA SER A 56 -8.54 13.50 18.07
C SER A 56 -9.71 14.48 18.25
N SER A 57 -10.89 14.17 17.71
CA SER A 57 -12.10 14.99 17.87
C SER A 57 -12.59 14.99 19.31
N ASP A 58 -12.72 13.83 19.93
CA ASP A 58 -13.15 13.70 21.32
C ASP A 58 -12.17 14.40 22.26
N ALA A 59 -10.86 14.19 22.08
CA ALA A 59 -9.83 14.87 22.87
C ALA A 59 -9.85 16.41 22.69
N TYR A 60 -10.16 16.90 21.49
CA TYR A 60 -10.34 18.33 21.25
C TYR A 60 -11.53 18.89 22.02
N HIS A 61 -12.69 18.23 21.94
CA HIS A 61 -13.90 18.68 22.63
C HIS A 61 -13.75 18.58 24.16
N GLU A 62 -13.16 17.52 24.66
CA GLU A 62 -12.86 17.33 26.09
C GLU A 62 -11.91 18.42 26.61
N SER A 63 -10.82 18.70 25.89
CA SER A 63 -9.88 19.76 26.27
C SER A 63 -10.52 21.15 26.30
N ASN A 64 -11.38 21.46 25.32
CA ASN A 64 -12.09 22.74 25.29
C ASN A 64 -13.09 22.84 26.44
N ALA A 65 -13.89 21.79 26.67
CA ALA A 65 -14.86 21.75 27.75
C ALA A 65 -14.20 21.94 29.12
N ALA A 66 -13.08 21.26 29.37
CA ALA A 66 -12.32 21.39 30.61
C ALA A 66 -11.82 22.85 30.84
N ARG A 67 -11.35 23.52 29.76
CA ARG A 67 -10.95 24.94 29.85
C ARG A 67 -12.13 25.85 30.15
N PHE A 68 -13.29 25.60 29.51
CA PHE A 68 -14.48 26.41 29.73
C PHE A 68 -15.03 26.23 31.15
N GLU A 69 -15.07 24.99 31.63
CA GLU A 69 -15.49 24.66 32.98
C GLU A 69 -14.56 25.31 34.03
N ALA A 70 -13.25 25.20 33.84
CA ALA A 70 -12.26 25.84 34.70
C ALA A 70 -12.44 27.36 34.74
N LEU A 71 -12.78 28.00 33.61
CA LEU A 71 -13.06 29.44 33.59
C LEU A 71 -14.34 29.77 34.34
N LEU A 72 -15.42 28.99 34.13
CA LEU A 72 -16.70 29.19 34.83
C LEU A 72 -16.62 29.04 36.34
N GLY A 73 -15.60 28.27 36.82
CA GLY A 73 -15.30 28.10 38.23
C GLY A 73 -14.80 29.37 38.95
N ASN A 74 -14.32 30.37 38.21
CA ASN A 74 -13.74 31.57 38.81
C ASN A 74 -14.81 32.49 39.38
N ASP A 75 -14.53 33.07 40.56
CA ASP A 75 -15.47 33.94 41.27
C ASP A 75 -15.85 35.19 40.50
N PHE A 76 -14.93 35.85 39.79
CA PHE A 76 -15.24 37.03 38.98
C PHE A 76 -16.17 36.66 37.79
N VAL A 77 -16.16 35.43 37.32
CA VAL A 77 -17.08 34.92 36.29
C VAL A 77 -18.44 34.60 36.94
N LYS A 78 -18.49 33.93 38.07
CA LYS A 78 -19.72 33.59 38.83
C LYS A 78 -20.51 34.85 39.21
N ARG A 79 -19.82 36.00 39.45
CA ARG A 79 -20.45 37.31 39.73
C ARG A 79 -21.02 38.03 38.51
N SER A 80 -20.88 37.46 37.29
CA SER A 80 -21.41 38.07 36.06
C SER A 80 -22.91 38.34 36.06
N PHE A 81 -23.70 37.60 36.85
CA PHE A 81 -25.14 37.76 36.99
C PHE A 81 -25.53 38.74 38.07
N LEU A 82 -24.58 39.30 38.86
CA LEU A 82 -24.87 40.27 39.86
C LEU A 82 -25.11 41.69 39.26
N THR A 83 -26.05 42.42 39.79
CA THR A 83 -26.39 43.77 39.32
C THR A 83 -25.25 44.75 39.60
N ASN A 84 -24.55 44.60 40.74
CA ASN A 84 -23.44 45.45 41.20
C ASN A 84 -22.14 44.70 41.05
N GLN A 85 -21.57 44.76 39.87
CA GLN A 85 -20.23 44.20 39.60
C GLN A 85 -19.15 45.24 39.91
N SER A 86 -18.06 44.79 40.49
CA SER A 86 -16.87 45.66 40.67
C SER A 86 -16.16 45.91 39.34
N ALA A 87 -15.47 47.04 39.21
CA ALA A 87 -14.62 47.29 38.07
C ALA A 87 -13.51 46.26 37.92
N GLN A 88 -13.00 45.74 39.05
CA GLN A 88 -11.99 44.69 39.07
C GLN A 88 -12.54 43.40 38.50
N ASP A 89 -13.75 42.96 38.88
CA ASP A 89 -14.36 41.75 38.30
C ASP A 89 -14.58 41.87 36.79
N ALA A 90 -14.99 43.06 36.31
CA ALA A 90 -15.15 43.29 34.88
C ALA A 90 -13.81 43.21 34.13
N PHE A 91 -12.75 43.79 34.71
CA PHE A 91 -11.39 43.75 34.15
C PHE A 91 -10.85 42.28 34.12
N ASP A 92 -10.89 41.60 35.26
CA ASP A 92 -10.39 40.24 35.40
C ASP A 92 -11.13 39.28 34.46
N ARG A 93 -12.44 39.44 34.31
CA ARG A 93 -13.25 38.66 33.37
C ARG A 93 -12.84 38.95 31.92
N THR A 94 -12.71 40.19 31.51
CA THR A 94 -12.31 40.53 30.16
C THR A 94 -10.92 39.97 29.82
N ARG A 95 -9.99 40.07 30.77
CA ARG A 95 -8.65 39.50 30.61
C ARG A 95 -8.70 37.96 30.50
N ALA A 96 -9.49 37.29 31.33
CA ALA A 96 -9.60 35.83 31.33
C ALA A 96 -10.21 35.33 30.03
N PHE A 97 -11.24 35.98 29.49
CA PHE A 97 -11.80 35.63 28.18
C PHE A 97 -10.85 35.92 27.02
N GLY A 98 -10.03 37.00 27.12
CA GLY A 98 -8.96 37.25 26.17
C GLY A 98 -7.93 36.10 26.12
N LEU A 99 -7.46 35.69 27.30
CA LEU A 99 -6.54 34.50 27.40
C LEU A 99 -7.18 33.21 26.93
N LEU A 100 -8.46 33.00 27.23
CA LEU A 100 -9.19 31.83 26.74
C LEU A 100 -9.25 31.82 25.21
N ALA A 101 -9.47 32.98 24.57
CA ALA A 101 -9.52 33.06 23.11
C ALA A 101 -8.15 32.75 22.47
N GLU A 102 -7.07 33.15 23.10
CA GLU A 102 -5.69 32.81 22.66
C GLU A 102 -5.41 31.30 22.82
N GLN A 103 -5.92 30.67 23.87
CA GLN A 103 -5.68 29.26 24.19
C GLN A 103 -6.64 28.29 23.49
N THR A 104 -7.72 28.82 22.90
CA THR A 104 -8.77 28.03 22.25
C THR A 104 -8.88 28.44 20.78
N PRO A 105 -8.12 27.81 19.87
CA PRO A 105 -8.23 28.11 18.45
C PRO A 105 -9.68 27.96 17.97
N GLY A 106 -10.17 28.96 17.27
CA GLY A 106 -11.53 28.95 16.75
C GLY A 106 -12.59 29.42 17.73
N LEU A 107 -12.28 29.86 18.96
CA LEU A 107 -13.28 30.46 19.85
C LEU A 107 -13.85 31.73 19.20
N VAL A 108 -15.14 31.68 18.85
CA VAL A 108 -15.88 32.78 18.22
C VAL A 108 -16.41 33.74 19.27
N GLY A 109 -16.93 33.21 20.36
CA GLY A 109 -17.44 34.04 21.43
C GLY A 109 -18.18 33.23 22.49
N VAL A 110 -18.66 33.95 23.49
CA VAL A 110 -19.34 33.40 24.67
C VAL A 110 -20.56 34.22 24.98
N ARG A 111 -21.64 33.57 25.41
CA ARG A 111 -22.85 34.24 25.94
C ARG A 111 -23.27 33.60 27.26
N PHE A 112 -23.62 34.43 28.21
CA PHE A 112 -24.31 34.01 29.43
C PHE A 112 -25.76 34.48 29.36
N ILE A 113 -26.69 33.51 29.31
CA ILE A 113 -28.12 33.75 29.11
C ILE A 113 -28.83 33.37 30.41
N ASP A 114 -29.81 34.15 30.82
CA ASP A 114 -30.58 33.85 32.01
C ASP A 114 -31.41 32.55 31.85
N ARG A 115 -31.90 32.07 32.99
CA ARG A 115 -32.69 30.83 33.05
C ARG A 115 -33.99 30.88 32.23
N ASP A 116 -34.54 32.10 32.06
CA ASP A 116 -35.77 32.31 31.31
C ASP A 116 -35.52 32.46 29.80
N GLY A 117 -34.27 32.46 29.38
CA GLY A 117 -33.89 32.62 27.98
C GLY A 117 -34.19 33.99 27.40
N LYS A 118 -34.29 35.04 28.24
CA LYS A 118 -34.71 36.35 27.80
C LYS A 118 -33.61 37.39 27.79
N ARG A 119 -32.62 37.26 28.67
CA ARG A 119 -31.59 38.26 28.85
C ARG A 119 -30.16 37.73 28.67
N ILE A 120 -29.33 38.51 28.04
CA ILE A 120 -27.89 38.27 27.98
C ILE A 120 -27.26 39.04 29.14
N HIS A 121 -26.64 38.31 30.07
CA HIS A 121 -25.90 38.94 31.19
C HIS A 121 -24.47 39.25 30.88
N PHE A 122 -23.89 38.48 29.97
CA PHE A 122 -22.53 38.70 29.46
C PHE A 122 -22.42 38.19 28.06
N SER A 123 -21.73 38.89 27.20
CA SER A 123 -21.39 38.44 25.84
C SER A 123 -20.06 39.03 25.43
N THR A 124 -19.30 38.25 24.69
CA THR A 124 -18.10 38.68 23.97
C THR A 124 -18.41 39.13 22.54
N PHE A 125 -19.66 38.94 22.08
CA PHE A 125 -20.06 39.39 20.74
C PHE A 125 -20.33 40.89 20.74
N PRO A 126 -19.63 41.70 19.89
CA PRO A 126 -19.87 43.15 19.80
C PRO A 126 -21.32 43.49 19.43
N ALA A 127 -21.98 42.64 18.62
CA ALA A 127 -23.36 42.86 18.21
C ALA A 127 -24.38 42.75 19.34
N ASP A 128 -24.03 42.11 20.46
CA ASP A 128 -24.92 42.00 21.62
C ASP A 128 -24.83 43.22 22.52
N ALA A 129 -23.79 44.07 22.41
CA ALA A 129 -23.65 45.25 23.23
C ALA A 129 -24.48 46.39 22.66
N VAL A 130 -25.52 46.84 23.42
CA VAL A 130 -26.37 47.99 23.07
C VAL A 130 -25.73 49.29 23.53
N ARG A 131 -25.19 49.27 24.75
CA ARG A 131 -24.52 50.43 25.34
C ARG A 131 -23.31 50.00 26.15
N SER A 132 -22.20 50.67 25.90
CA SER A 132 -20.97 50.47 26.66
C SER A 132 -20.60 51.73 27.40
N GLU A 133 -20.60 51.65 28.72
CA GLU A 133 -20.11 52.71 29.63
C GLU A 133 -18.82 52.23 30.27
N ALA A 134 -18.04 53.14 30.85
CA ALA A 134 -16.68 52.82 31.36
C ALA A 134 -16.65 51.62 32.34
N LEU A 135 -17.76 51.31 33.05
CA LEU A 135 -17.82 50.27 34.05
C LEU A 135 -18.98 49.27 33.81
N ARG A 136 -19.82 49.49 32.81
CA ARG A 136 -21.02 48.67 32.57
C ARG A 136 -21.31 48.52 31.08
N VAL A 137 -21.44 47.31 30.62
CA VAL A 137 -21.97 46.99 29.29
C VAL A 137 -23.42 46.55 29.45
N VAL A 138 -24.32 47.17 28.68
CA VAL A 138 -25.71 46.75 28.57
C VAL A 138 -25.86 45.92 27.32
N TYR A 139 -26.31 44.70 27.49
CA TYR A 139 -26.55 43.77 26.39
C TYR A 139 -28.01 43.83 25.97
N ARG A 140 -28.25 43.46 24.71
CA ARG A 140 -29.59 43.26 24.18
C ARG A 140 -30.30 42.08 24.86
N ASP A 141 -31.60 42.00 24.71
CA ASP A 141 -32.34 40.80 25.07
C ASP A 141 -32.02 39.67 24.14
N TYR A 142 -32.09 38.45 24.65
CA TYR A 142 -31.94 37.22 23.86
C TYR A 142 -33.25 36.93 23.11
N GLY A 143 -33.19 36.23 21.94
CA GLY A 143 -34.32 35.86 21.11
C GLY A 143 -34.53 36.79 19.92
N ALA A 144 -33.51 37.57 19.54
CA ALA A 144 -33.53 38.34 18.29
C ALA A 144 -33.45 37.39 17.05
N PRO A 145 -33.89 37.85 15.87
CA PRO A 145 -33.71 37.07 14.64
C PRO A 145 -32.27 36.65 14.45
N GLY A 146 -32.05 35.33 14.29
CA GLY A 146 -30.71 34.73 14.18
C GLY A 146 -30.19 34.11 15.48
N ASP A 147 -30.84 34.31 16.62
CA ASP A 147 -30.54 33.55 17.82
C ASP A 147 -31.17 32.16 17.74
N ALA A 148 -30.46 31.13 18.21
CA ALA A 148 -31.03 29.80 18.34
C ALA A 148 -32.13 29.79 19.43
N PRO A 149 -33.18 28.94 19.34
CA PRO A 149 -34.14 28.77 20.41
C PRO A 149 -33.44 28.43 21.73
N TYR A 150 -33.80 29.12 22.82
CA TYR A 150 -33.13 28.89 24.12
C TYR A 150 -33.28 27.42 24.58
N ALA A 151 -34.42 26.78 24.26
CA ALA A 151 -34.61 25.38 24.57
C ALA A 151 -33.54 24.45 24.00
N ASP A 152 -32.98 24.81 22.84
CA ASP A 152 -31.87 24.06 22.20
C ASP A 152 -30.53 24.31 22.90
N LEU A 153 -30.42 25.40 23.65
CA LEU A 153 -29.24 25.80 24.41
C LEU A 153 -29.28 25.34 25.87
N GLU A 154 -30.43 24.96 26.36
CA GLU A 154 -30.55 24.52 27.75
C GLU A 154 -29.81 23.19 27.94
N PRO A 155 -28.88 23.08 28.90
CA PRO A 155 -28.25 21.79 29.20
C PRO A 155 -29.29 20.82 29.68
N SER A 156 -29.36 19.62 29.10
CA SER A 156 -30.27 18.56 29.52
C SER A 156 -30.11 18.27 31.01
N GLY A 157 -31.22 18.24 31.78
CA GLY A 157 -31.18 18.07 33.23
C GLY A 157 -30.51 16.81 33.77
N ASP A 158 -30.32 15.79 32.91
CA ASP A 158 -29.66 14.53 33.21
C ASP A 158 -28.16 14.53 32.92
N ALA A 159 -27.60 15.64 32.45
CA ALA A 159 -26.18 15.78 32.24
C ALA A 159 -25.48 15.87 33.59
N GLY A 160 -24.97 14.73 34.09
CA GLY A 160 -24.14 14.68 35.30
C GLY A 160 -22.90 15.60 35.22
N PRO A 161 -22.27 15.91 36.36
CA PRO A 161 -21.04 16.68 36.35
C PRO A 161 -20.01 15.97 35.44
N GLY A 162 -19.53 16.67 34.40
CA GLY A 162 -18.57 16.13 33.43
C GLY A 162 -19.15 15.63 32.12
N SER A 163 -20.48 15.65 31.92
CA SER A 163 -21.05 15.38 30.60
C SER A 163 -20.96 16.63 29.72
N ILE A 164 -20.19 16.53 28.63
CA ILE A 164 -20.00 17.60 27.69
C ILE A 164 -21.20 17.65 26.74
N ALA A 165 -22.05 18.68 26.89
CA ALA A 165 -23.13 18.93 25.95
C ALA A 165 -22.61 19.79 24.79
N VAL A 166 -22.13 19.12 23.75
CA VAL A 166 -21.67 19.77 22.50
C VAL A 166 -22.72 19.50 21.43
N SER A 167 -23.10 20.51 20.69
CA SER A 167 -23.91 20.38 19.48
C SER A 167 -23.29 21.16 18.33
N SER A 168 -23.59 20.74 17.12
CA SER A 168 -23.14 21.43 15.91
C SER A 168 -24.20 22.44 15.45
N ASP A 169 -23.79 23.68 15.16
CA ASP A 169 -24.63 24.66 14.49
C ASP A 169 -24.12 24.86 13.04
N PRO A 170 -24.80 24.26 12.04
CA PRO A 170 -24.39 24.38 10.66
C PRO A 170 -24.54 25.78 10.10
N SER A 171 -25.54 26.53 10.58
CA SER A 171 -25.80 27.90 10.12
C SER A 171 -24.72 28.86 10.60
N GLY A 172 -24.27 28.69 11.84
CA GLY A 172 -23.15 29.44 12.42
C GLY A 172 -21.77 28.86 12.12
N ARG A 173 -21.69 27.66 11.53
CA ARG A 173 -20.45 26.91 11.29
C ARG A 173 -19.59 26.78 12.55
N ALA A 174 -20.27 26.46 13.68
CA ALA A 174 -19.68 26.43 15.00
C ALA A 174 -20.16 25.25 15.82
N PHE A 175 -19.31 24.78 16.71
CA PHE A 175 -19.72 23.93 17.83
C PHE A 175 -20.21 24.81 18.96
N THR A 176 -21.28 24.38 19.61
CA THR A 176 -21.90 25.04 20.75
C THR A 176 -21.71 24.18 21.98
N TYR A 177 -20.91 24.68 22.93
CA TYR A 177 -20.70 24.05 24.23
C TYR A 177 -21.60 24.73 25.25
N ARG A 178 -22.39 23.93 25.96
CA ARG A 178 -23.41 24.42 26.87
C ARG A 178 -23.13 23.94 28.28
N PHE A 179 -23.05 24.88 29.19
CA PHE A 179 -22.84 24.61 30.62
C PHE A 179 -23.91 25.26 31.45
N PRO A 180 -24.41 24.58 32.51
CA PRO A 180 -25.24 25.24 33.50
C PRO A 180 -24.38 26.32 34.18
N PHE A 181 -24.89 27.56 34.15
CA PHE A 181 -24.20 28.64 34.86
C PHE A 181 -24.70 28.67 36.30
N VAL A 182 -23.77 28.49 37.25
CA VAL A 182 -24.00 28.44 38.67
C VAL A 182 -23.30 29.63 39.34
N ASP A 183 -24.01 30.34 40.19
CA ASP A 183 -23.43 31.49 40.93
C ASP A 183 -22.61 31.05 42.15
N GLY A 184 -22.03 32.03 42.88
CA GLY A 184 -21.25 31.76 44.09
C GLY A 184 -22.05 31.11 45.25
N PHE A 185 -23.34 31.00 45.13
CA PHE A 185 -24.24 30.31 46.09
C PHE A 185 -24.74 28.96 45.59
N GLU A 186 -24.11 28.44 44.53
CA GLU A 186 -24.45 27.18 43.86
C GLU A 186 -25.86 27.17 43.24
N ALA A 187 -26.49 28.34 43.06
CA ALA A 187 -27.78 28.47 42.42
C ALA A 187 -27.59 28.58 40.89
N ARG A 188 -28.33 27.74 40.14
CA ARG A 188 -28.38 27.84 38.67
C ARG A 188 -29.05 29.12 38.23
N ARG A 189 -28.31 30.01 37.59
CA ARG A 189 -28.77 31.33 37.11
C ARG A 189 -29.11 31.35 35.63
N GLY A 190 -28.59 30.42 34.88
CA GLY A 190 -28.82 30.37 33.44
C GLY A 190 -27.92 29.35 32.74
N THR A 191 -27.55 29.68 31.52
CA THR A 191 -26.68 28.86 30.67
C THR A 191 -25.50 29.68 30.17
N ALA A 192 -24.31 29.15 30.28
CA ALA A 192 -23.14 29.63 29.62
C ALA A 192 -22.93 28.85 28.31
N VAL A 193 -22.83 29.61 27.20
CA VAL A 193 -22.73 29.06 25.86
C VAL A 193 -21.44 29.54 25.23
N PHE A 194 -20.56 28.61 24.84
CA PHE A 194 -19.33 28.89 24.13
C PHE A 194 -19.48 28.45 22.67
N TYR A 195 -19.14 29.33 21.75
CA TYR A 195 -19.22 29.10 20.32
C TYR A 195 -17.79 28.94 19.78
N VAL A 196 -17.50 27.77 19.22
CA VAL A 196 -16.17 27.45 18.66
C VAL A 196 -16.32 27.09 17.20
N SER A 197 -15.65 27.81 16.32
CA SER A 197 -15.68 27.54 14.88
C SER A 197 -15.17 26.14 14.55
N TYR A 198 -15.75 25.52 13.54
CA TYR A 198 -15.26 24.27 12.98
C TYR A 198 -13.80 24.33 12.52
N SER A 199 -13.31 25.54 12.15
CA SER A 199 -11.91 25.72 11.77
C SER A 199 -10.93 25.36 12.89
N GLY A 200 -11.33 25.52 14.17
CA GLY A 200 -10.49 25.13 15.30
C GLY A 200 -10.26 23.62 15.38
N LEU A 201 -11.32 22.83 15.14
CA LEU A 201 -11.17 21.39 15.05
C LEU A 201 -10.37 21.00 13.81
N LEU A 202 -10.65 21.63 12.66
CA LEU A 202 -9.90 21.36 11.41
C LEU A 202 -8.40 21.59 11.59
N GLU A 203 -8.03 22.73 12.20
CA GLU A 203 -6.62 23.03 12.51
C GLU A 203 -6.00 21.97 13.42
N ARG A 204 -6.74 21.51 14.41
CA ARG A 204 -6.30 20.44 15.30
C ARG A 204 -6.08 19.12 14.56
N LEU A 205 -7.03 18.70 13.72
CA LEU A 205 -6.94 17.47 12.94
C LEU A 205 -5.77 17.50 11.94
N VAL A 206 -5.52 18.65 11.32
CA VAL A 206 -4.35 18.86 10.44
C VAL A 206 -3.05 18.77 11.24
N LYS A 207 -2.97 19.44 12.40
CA LYS A 207 -1.80 19.43 13.26
C LYS A 207 -1.47 18.04 13.78
N ASP A 208 -2.48 17.25 14.11
CA ASP A 208 -2.33 15.86 14.56
C ASP A 208 -2.06 14.89 13.39
N GLY A 209 -1.98 15.40 12.14
CA GLY A 209 -1.75 14.60 10.94
C GLY A 209 -2.88 13.62 10.61
N ARG A 210 -4.10 13.90 11.09
CA ARG A 210 -5.27 13.06 10.85
C ARG A 210 -5.93 13.32 9.51
N ILE A 211 -5.80 14.53 8.99
CA ILE A 211 -6.29 14.93 7.67
C ILE A 211 -5.23 15.73 6.92
N ALA A 212 -5.25 15.62 5.60
CA ALA A 212 -4.50 16.46 4.69
C ALA A 212 -5.44 17.48 4.03
N LEU A 213 -5.05 18.77 4.05
CA LEU A 213 -5.84 19.82 3.41
C LEU A 213 -5.88 19.59 1.89
N GLY A 214 -7.09 19.54 1.35
CA GLY A 214 -7.33 19.41 -0.08
C GLY A 214 -7.61 18.01 -0.58
N ASP A 215 -7.18 16.97 0.11
CA ASP A 215 -7.29 15.58 -0.33
C ASP A 215 -8.29 14.75 0.49
N ASP A 216 -8.54 15.14 1.74
CA ASP A 216 -9.41 14.40 2.64
C ASP A 216 -10.77 15.05 2.81
N VAL A 217 -11.83 14.25 2.74
CA VAL A 217 -13.19 14.67 3.09
C VAL A 217 -13.61 14.02 4.40
N VAL A 218 -13.84 14.84 5.41
CA VAL A 218 -14.19 14.42 6.75
C VAL A 218 -15.49 15.09 7.17
N GLY A 219 -16.41 14.29 7.67
CA GLY A 219 -17.64 14.79 8.32
C GLY A 219 -17.47 14.82 9.82
N VAL A 220 -17.98 15.85 10.47
CA VAL A 220 -18.01 15.97 11.93
C VAL A 220 -19.30 16.59 12.42
N GLY A 221 -19.71 16.22 13.62
CA GLY A 221 -20.92 16.71 14.27
C GLY A 221 -22.19 15.98 13.83
N ASP A 222 -23.32 16.35 14.44
CA ASP A 222 -24.60 15.65 14.25
C ASP A 222 -25.28 15.96 12.90
N VAL A 223 -24.84 17.01 12.22
CA VAL A 223 -25.48 17.58 11.02
C VAL A 223 -24.67 17.44 9.74
N GLY A 224 -23.63 16.62 9.75
CA GLY A 224 -22.91 16.27 8.54
C GLY A 224 -22.06 17.38 7.93
N VAL A 225 -21.37 18.18 8.75
CA VAL A 225 -20.44 19.19 8.23
C VAL A 225 -19.25 18.50 7.61
N LEU A 226 -18.91 18.89 6.38
CA LEU A 226 -17.76 18.34 5.65
C LEU A 226 -16.60 19.33 5.59
N PHE A 227 -15.40 18.81 5.86
CA PHE A 227 -14.12 19.46 5.58
C PHE A 227 -13.47 18.77 4.39
N GLY A 228 -12.86 19.52 3.48
CA GLY A 228 -12.12 18.93 2.37
C GLY A 228 -12.01 19.82 1.15
N SER A 229 -11.67 19.21 0.02
CA SER A 229 -11.49 19.92 -1.24
C SER A 229 -12.83 20.41 -1.80
N PRO A 230 -12.89 21.65 -2.33
CA PRO A 230 -14.09 22.16 -3.01
C PRO A 230 -14.56 21.31 -4.21
N SER A 231 -13.67 20.52 -4.80
CA SER A 231 -13.98 19.64 -5.93
C SER A 231 -14.84 18.42 -5.56
N TRP A 232 -15.07 18.18 -4.27
CA TRP A 232 -15.75 16.99 -3.78
C TRP A 232 -17.25 17.15 -3.61
N GLY A 233 -17.82 18.11 -4.22
CA GLY A 233 -19.25 18.23 -4.28
C GLY A 233 -19.86 18.91 -3.07
N GLY A 234 -20.60 19.83 -3.42
CA GLY A 234 -21.22 20.76 -2.53
C GLY A 234 -22.31 20.19 -1.64
N GLY A 235 -23.40 20.93 -1.53
CA GLY A 235 -24.47 20.67 -0.59
C GLY A 235 -25.12 19.30 -0.68
N GLU A 236 -25.07 18.61 -1.81
CA GLU A 236 -25.67 17.28 -1.98
C GLU A 236 -25.00 16.21 -1.09
N LEU A 237 -23.67 16.16 -1.05
CA LEU A 237 -22.96 15.21 -0.18
C LEU A 237 -23.18 15.52 1.31
N VAL A 238 -23.19 16.81 1.67
CA VAL A 238 -23.50 17.23 3.05
C VAL A 238 -24.89 16.78 3.44
N SER A 239 -25.90 17.02 2.61
CA SER A 239 -27.29 16.62 2.87
C SER A 239 -27.43 15.11 2.99
N ARG A 240 -26.75 14.35 2.12
CA ARG A 240 -26.78 12.88 2.17
C ARG A 240 -26.08 12.32 3.42
N VAL A 241 -24.95 12.87 3.82
CA VAL A 241 -24.29 12.48 5.07
C VAL A 241 -25.21 12.80 6.27
N ALA A 242 -25.83 13.97 6.29
CA ALA A 242 -26.75 14.36 7.34
C ALA A 242 -27.98 13.42 7.41
N GLU A 243 -28.59 13.05 6.28
CA GLU A 243 -29.68 12.08 6.21
C GLU A 243 -29.27 10.71 6.77
N ILE A 244 -28.09 10.20 6.38
CA ILE A 244 -27.57 8.92 6.87
C ILE A 244 -27.36 8.97 8.37
N TRP A 245 -26.78 10.05 8.88
CA TRP A 245 -26.49 10.19 10.30
C TRP A 245 -27.75 10.41 11.13
N ALA A 246 -28.77 11.09 10.58
CA ALA A 246 -30.06 11.22 11.22
C ALA A 246 -30.81 9.89 11.35
N ALA A 247 -30.63 8.97 10.39
CA ALA A 247 -31.20 7.62 10.46
C ALA A 247 -30.51 6.71 11.50
N GLY A 248 -29.38 7.15 12.02
CA GLY A 248 -28.54 6.44 13.01
C GLY A 248 -27.18 6.01 12.47
N PRO A 249 -26.18 5.87 13.37
CA PRO A 249 -24.86 5.43 12.96
C PRO A 249 -24.92 3.97 12.50
N ASN A 250 -24.58 3.72 11.25
CA ASN A 250 -24.39 2.38 10.76
C ASN A 250 -22.96 1.93 11.06
N ALA A 251 -22.81 0.70 11.56
CA ALA A 251 -21.52 0.08 11.80
C ALA A 251 -20.80 -0.26 10.48
N GLU A 252 -21.58 -0.41 9.39
CA GLU A 252 -21.04 -0.75 8.07
C GLU A 252 -20.90 0.49 7.18
N PRO A 253 -19.86 0.53 6.34
CA PRO A 253 -19.65 1.60 5.37
C PRO A 253 -20.81 1.70 4.36
N ILE A 254 -21.25 2.92 4.07
CA ILE A 254 -22.38 3.19 3.15
C ILE A 254 -21.84 3.81 1.87
N THR A 255 -22.25 3.27 0.73
CA THR A 255 -21.93 3.86 -0.57
C THR A 255 -22.91 5.00 -0.90
N ILE A 256 -22.36 6.17 -1.20
CA ILE A 256 -23.09 7.37 -1.60
C ILE A 256 -22.75 7.68 -3.04
N GLY A 257 -23.76 7.74 -3.93
CA GLY A 257 -23.61 8.26 -5.29
C GLY A 257 -23.80 9.78 -5.27
N SER A 258 -22.98 10.51 -6.02
CA SER A 258 -23.16 11.94 -6.26
C SER A 258 -23.42 12.18 -7.74
N ALA A 259 -24.44 12.98 -8.04
CA ALA A 259 -24.75 13.40 -9.41
C ALA A 259 -23.79 14.48 -9.91
N GLU A 260 -23.25 15.31 -9.01
CA GLU A 260 -22.36 16.42 -9.33
C GLU A 260 -20.88 15.98 -9.39
N ALA A 261 -20.46 15.03 -8.52
CA ALA A 261 -19.13 14.45 -8.56
C ALA A 261 -19.17 13.17 -9.42
N SER A 262 -18.32 13.11 -10.41
CA SER A 262 -18.18 11.94 -11.30
C SER A 262 -17.65 10.72 -10.52
N GLY A 263 -18.50 10.14 -9.65
CA GLY A 263 -18.14 8.94 -8.89
C GLY A 263 -19.05 8.65 -7.71
N SER A 264 -18.91 7.46 -7.17
CA SER A 264 -19.50 7.04 -5.90
C SER A 264 -18.45 7.16 -4.78
N PHE A 265 -18.94 7.45 -3.58
CA PHE A 265 -18.13 7.56 -2.36
C PHE A 265 -18.59 6.52 -1.36
N VAL A 266 -17.68 6.12 -0.49
CA VAL A 266 -17.98 5.24 0.63
C VAL A 266 -17.78 6.04 1.92
N LEU A 267 -18.84 6.15 2.71
CA LEU A 267 -18.86 6.83 4.00
C LEU A 267 -18.57 5.81 5.11
N PHE A 268 -17.51 6.05 5.85
CA PHE A 268 -17.19 5.37 7.10
C PHE A 268 -17.55 6.29 8.25
N SER A 269 -18.31 5.82 9.22
CA SER A 269 -18.77 6.63 10.36
C SER A 269 -18.52 5.95 11.68
N ARG A 270 -18.25 6.75 12.70
CA ARG A 270 -18.14 6.32 14.11
C ARG A 270 -18.84 7.36 14.99
N ARG A 271 -19.43 6.88 16.08
CA ARG A 271 -20.03 7.74 17.09
C ARG A 271 -19.09 7.81 18.29
N GLY A 272 -18.74 9.04 18.69
CA GLY A 272 -18.00 9.34 19.91
C GLY A 272 -18.86 10.05 20.95
N ALA A 273 -18.21 10.50 22.00
CA ALA A 273 -18.85 11.25 23.08
C ALA A 273 -19.38 12.62 22.62
N SER A 274 -18.72 13.24 21.64
CA SER A 274 -18.99 14.59 21.13
C SER A 274 -19.80 14.61 19.84
N GLY A 275 -20.24 13.45 19.32
CA GLY A 275 -21.03 13.36 18.11
C GLY A 275 -20.50 12.32 17.12
N LEU A 276 -20.94 12.44 15.87
CA LEU A 276 -20.54 11.56 14.78
C LEU A 276 -19.30 12.12 14.06
N VAL A 277 -18.39 11.23 13.73
CA VAL A 277 -17.22 11.51 12.89
C VAL A 277 -17.22 10.51 11.73
N GLY A 278 -16.88 10.97 10.55
CA GLY A 278 -16.81 10.08 9.39
C GLY A 278 -15.84 10.57 8.34
N ARG A 279 -15.47 9.63 7.46
CA ARG A 279 -14.61 9.89 6.32
C ARG A 279 -15.27 9.40 5.04
N LEU A 280 -15.29 10.26 4.04
CA LEU A 280 -15.72 9.94 2.68
C LEU A 280 -14.48 9.60 1.85
N VAL A 281 -14.47 8.41 1.29
CA VAL A 281 -13.42 7.97 0.39
C VAL A 281 -14.01 7.61 -0.97
N PRO A 282 -13.32 7.91 -2.09
CA PRO A 282 -13.80 7.49 -3.41
C PRO A 282 -13.94 5.98 -3.48
N ALA A 283 -15.01 5.49 -4.08
CA ALA A 283 -15.19 4.05 -4.29
C ALA A 283 -14.07 3.45 -5.18
N SER A 284 -13.41 4.28 -5.98
CA SER A 284 -12.23 3.87 -6.77
C SER A 284 -11.04 3.42 -5.91
N TRP A 285 -10.99 3.78 -4.62
CA TRP A 285 -9.95 3.29 -3.71
C TRP A 285 -10.09 1.79 -3.43
N PHE A 286 -11.30 1.25 -3.57
CA PHE A 286 -11.59 -0.17 -3.38
C PHE A 286 -11.36 -0.98 -4.65
N ALA A 287 -11.28 -0.32 -5.81
CA ALA A 287 -10.94 -0.96 -7.06
C ALA A 287 -9.43 -1.19 -7.17
N MET A 288 -9.04 -2.38 -7.58
CA MET A 288 -7.62 -2.69 -7.82
C MET A 288 -7.09 -1.86 -8.99
N PRO A 289 -6.02 -1.06 -8.82
CA PRO A 289 -5.45 -0.24 -9.88
C PRO A 289 -5.03 -1.08 -11.09
N ASP A 290 -5.28 -0.60 -12.30
CA ASP A 290 -4.89 -1.30 -13.52
C ASP A 290 -3.38 -1.56 -13.60
N ALA A 291 -2.56 -0.63 -13.09
CA ALA A 291 -1.13 -0.82 -12.98
C ALA A 291 -0.75 -2.08 -12.20
N PHE A 292 -1.50 -2.39 -11.12
CA PHE A 292 -1.26 -3.58 -10.31
C PHE A 292 -1.71 -4.85 -11.04
N ARG A 293 -2.82 -4.79 -11.82
CA ARG A 293 -3.26 -5.89 -12.68
C ARG A 293 -2.19 -6.22 -13.72
N TRP A 294 -1.63 -5.20 -14.40
CA TRP A 294 -0.53 -5.37 -15.35
C TRP A 294 0.74 -5.90 -14.72
N LEU A 295 1.06 -5.47 -13.51
CA LEU A 295 2.22 -5.98 -12.77
C LEU A 295 2.08 -7.47 -12.46
N LEU A 296 0.91 -7.93 -12.01
CA LEU A 296 0.65 -9.34 -11.75
C LEU A 296 0.75 -10.18 -13.03
N LEU A 297 0.16 -9.72 -14.15
CA LEU A 297 0.26 -10.40 -15.43
C LEU A 297 1.70 -10.49 -15.93
N SER A 298 2.46 -9.40 -15.81
CA SER A 298 3.86 -9.36 -16.21
C SER A 298 4.73 -10.26 -15.34
N ALA A 299 4.52 -10.26 -14.03
CA ALA A 299 5.22 -11.14 -13.10
C ALA A 299 4.93 -12.61 -13.40
N PHE A 300 3.68 -12.95 -13.68
CA PHE A 300 3.31 -14.30 -14.11
C PHE A 300 4.03 -14.69 -15.40
N PHE A 301 3.98 -13.84 -16.44
CA PHE A 301 4.65 -14.08 -17.71
C PHE A 301 6.16 -14.34 -17.53
N VAL A 302 6.84 -13.45 -16.80
CA VAL A 302 8.29 -13.57 -16.56
C VAL A 302 8.62 -14.86 -15.79
N THR A 303 7.83 -15.17 -14.76
CA THR A 303 8.03 -16.39 -13.95
C THR A 303 7.86 -17.64 -14.80
N VAL A 304 6.79 -17.74 -15.58
CA VAL A 304 6.54 -18.88 -16.48
C VAL A 304 7.64 -18.99 -17.52
N TYR A 305 8.05 -17.88 -18.13
CA TYR A 305 9.15 -17.85 -19.09
C TYR A 305 10.44 -18.39 -18.50
N LEU A 306 10.83 -17.91 -17.32
CA LEU A 306 12.05 -18.34 -16.64
C LEU A 306 12.01 -19.83 -16.27
N ILE A 307 10.88 -20.33 -15.77
CA ILE A 307 10.71 -21.75 -15.43
C ILE A 307 10.83 -22.61 -16.69
N LEU A 308 10.13 -22.25 -17.77
CA LEU A 308 10.17 -23.02 -19.01
C LEU A 308 11.59 -22.99 -19.63
N PHE A 309 12.22 -21.81 -19.65
CA PHE A 309 13.58 -21.67 -20.14
C PHE A 309 14.56 -22.51 -19.30
N LEU A 310 14.43 -22.50 -17.98
CA LEU A 310 15.25 -23.31 -17.08
C LEU A 310 15.04 -24.81 -17.33
N VAL A 311 13.78 -25.26 -17.42
CA VAL A 311 13.45 -26.67 -17.68
C VAL A 311 14.01 -27.13 -19.03
N LEU A 312 13.91 -26.30 -20.07
CA LEU A 312 14.47 -26.64 -21.38
C LEU A 312 16.02 -26.61 -21.38
N ASN A 313 16.62 -25.78 -20.54
CA ASN A 313 18.08 -25.72 -20.38
C ASN A 313 18.63 -26.86 -19.52
N LEU A 314 17.92 -27.25 -18.46
CA LEU A 314 18.30 -28.36 -17.60
C LEU A 314 18.18 -29.74 -18.30
N ARG A 315 17.43 -29.84 -19.40
CA ARG A 315 17.50 -31.00 -20.28
C ARG A 315 18.88 -31.03 -20.93
N GLN A 316 19.85 -31.66 -20.26
CA GLN A 316 21.16 -31.92 -20.79
C GLN A 316 21.01 -32.58 -22.17
N ASP A 317 21.69 -32.00 -23.16
CA ASP A 317 21.71 -32.59 -24.50
C ASP A 317 22.42 -33.95 -24.37
N ARG A 318 21.65 -35.02 -24.41
CA ARG A 318 22.17 -36.40 -24.26
C ARG A 318 23.28 -36.70 -25.28
N PHE A 319 23.27 -35.97 -26.41
CA PHE A 319 24.36 -36.01 -27.39
C PHE A 319 25.66 -35.39 -26.88
N ALA A 320 25.59 -34.27 -26.17
CA ALA A 320 26.78 -33.65 -25.57
C ALA A 320 27.41 -34.57 -24.51
N VAL A 321 26.59 -35.27 -23.72
CA VAL A 321 27.07 -36.26 -22.76
C VAL A 321 27.69 -37.45 -23.45
N LEU A 322 27.09 -37.90 -24.56
CA LEU A 322 27.66 -39.03 -25.36
C LEU A 322 28.98 -38.61 -26.03
N ALA A 323 29.05 -37.43 -26.65
CA ALA A 323 30.26 -36.89 -27.23
C ALA A 323 31.40 -36.74 -26.20
N ALA A 324 31.07 -36.26 -24.98
CA ALA A 324 32.03 -36.18 -23.88
C ALA A 324 32.54 -37.57 -23.45
N ARG A 325 31.66 -38.60 -23.44
CA ARG A 325 32.09 -39.98 -23.16
C ARG A 325 32.98 -40.54 -24.24
N ILE A 326 32.67 -40.33 -25.53
CA ILE A 326 33.49 -40.78 -26.66
C ILE A 326 34.85 -40.08 -26.58
N LYS A 327 34.89 -38.81 -26.30
CA LYS A 327 36.13 -38.04 -26.12
C LYS A 327 37.01 -38.58 -24.96
N ARG A 328 36.37 -38.93 -23.84
CA ARG A 328 37.11 -39.52 -22.71
C ARG A 328 37.69 -40.88 -23.07
N PHE A 329 36.95 -41.69 -23.83
CA PHE A 329 37.43 -42.96 -24.32
C PHE A 329 38.58 -42.82 -25.32
N GLN A 330 38.57 -41.79 -26.18
CA GLN A 330 39.69 -41.43 -27.05
C GLN A 330 40.99 -41.12 -26.28
N ILE A 331 40.84 -40.36 -25.19
CA ILE A 331 41.99 -39.99 -24.34
C ILE A 331 42.53 -41.23 -23.65
N GLU A 332 41.66 -42.12 -23.12
CA GLU A 332 42.04 -43.35 -22.45
C GLU A 332 42.79 -44.30 -23.39
N LEU A 333 42.37 -44.43 -24.67
CA LEU A 333 43.04 -45.20 -25.71
C LEU A 333 44.41 -44.62 -26.11
N LEU A 334 44.52 -43.28 -26.17
CA LEU A 334 45.76 -42.61 -26.43
C LEU A 334 46.77 -42.72 -25.26
N GLU A 335 46.29 -42.70 -24.03
CA GLU A 335 47.11 -42.94 -22.83
C GLU A 335 47.60 -44.40 -22.80
N GLU A 336 46.76 -45.40 -23.09
CA GLU A 336 47.16 -46.81 -23.17
C GLU A 336 48.23 -47.02 -24.27
N TYR A 337 48.12 -46.27 -25.38
CA TYR A 337 49.13 -46.31 -26.45
C TYR A 337 50.44 -45.66 -25.99
N LEU A 338 50.40 -44.58 -25.27
CA LEU A 338 51.63 -43.91 -24.79
C LEU A 338 52.40 -44.72 -23.74
N ASP A 339 51.66 -45.42 -22.87
CA ASP A 339 52.27 -46.26 -21.80
C ASP A 339 52.98 -47.48 -22.34
N ARG A 340 52.50 -48.06 -23.48
CA ARG A 340 53.13 -49.23 -24.12
C ARG A 340 54.25 -48.94 -25.14
N LYS A 341 54.82 -47.79 -25.13
CA LYS A 341 55.64 -47.15 -26.11
C LYS A 341 56.97 -47.84 -26.42
N GLY A 342 57.42 -48.83 -25.66
CA GLY A 342 58.74 -49.46 -25.81
C GLY A 342 58.89 -50.55 -26.88
N ASP A 343 57.79 -51.22 -27.31
CA ASP A 343 57.82 -52.50 -28.06
C ASP A 343 56.76 -52.62 -29.16
N LEU A 344 56.25 -51.52 -29.73
CA LEU A 344 55.08 -51.58 -30.62
C LEU A 344 55.45 -51.51 -32.11
N ASP A 345 55.20 -52.63 -32.80
CA ASP A 345 55.08 -52.69 -34.26
C ASP A 345 53.73 -51.97 -34.64
N ILE A 346 53.86 -50.83 -35.31
CA ILE A 346 52.74 -49.92 -35.67
C ILE A 346 51.73 -50.65 -36.56
N ASP A 347 52.12 -51.51 -37.43
CA ASP A 347 51.30 -52.26 -38.36
C ASP A 347 50.45 -53.33 -37.63
N ARG A 348 51.03 -53.98 -36.66
CA ARG A 348 50.37 -54.98 -35.83
C ARG A 348 49.30 -54.30 -34.93
N TRP A 349 49.59 -53.15 -34.38
CA TRP A 349 48.68 -52.39 -33.53
C TRP A 349 47.50 -51.78 -34.31
N ARG A 350 47.72 -51.34 -35.53
CA ARG A 350 46.68 -50.89 -36.46
C ARG A 350 45.69 -52.02 -36.72
N GLY A 351 46.13 -53.24 -36.97
CA GLY A 351 45.31 -54.40 -37.13
C GLY A 351 44.50 -54.75 -35.86
N GLU A 352 45.11 -54.64 -34.68
CA GLU A 352 44.39 -54.81 -33.40
C GLU A 352 43.36 -53.73 -33.13
N LEU A 353 43.63 -52.46 -33.47
CA LEU A 353 42.67 -51.36 -33.34
C LEU A 353 41.49 -51.53 -34.30
N GLU A 354 41.71 -51.91 -35.53
CA GLU A 354 40.66 -52.17 -36.50
C GLU A 354 39.78 -53.39 -36.07
N ALA A 355 40.39 -54.44 -35.53
CA ALA A 355 39.65 -55.59 -34.97
C ALA A 355 38.78 -55.19 -33.77
N ARG A 356 39.27 -54.32 -32.89
CA ARG A 356 38.54 -53.82 -31.72
C ARG A 356 37.47 -52.77 -32.07
N ARG A 357 37.51 -52.16 -33.29
CA ARG A 357 36.52 -51.17 -33.76
C ARG A 357 35.11 -51.68 -33.62
N GLY A 358 34.82 -52.89 -34.05
CA GLY A 358 33.49 -53.50 -33.97
C GLY A 358 33.02 -53.71 -32.53
N GLU A 359 33.90 -54.23 -31.68
CA GLU A 359 33.57 -54.49 -30.27
C GLU A 359 33.36 -53.22 -29.49
N THR A 360 34.15 -52.18 -29.74
CA THR A 360 34.05 -50.86 -29.13
C THR A 360 32.76 -50.15 -29.57
N LYS A 361 32.41 -50.26 -30.86
CA LYS A 361 31.16 -49.74 -31.44
C LYS A 361 29.93 -50.35 -30.76
N GLU A 362 29.96 -51.65 -30.55
CA GLU A 362 28.89 -52.38 -29.84
C GLU A 362 28.79 -51.98 -28.36
N ARG A 363 29.94 -51.81 -27.68
CA ARG A 363 30.01 -51.40 -26.27
C ARG A 363 29.44 -50.00 -26.08
N ILE A 364 29.81 -49.05 -26.97
CA ILE A 364 29.28 -47.66 -26.95
C ILE A 364 27.78 -47.64 -27.26
N ARG A 365 27.32 -48.46 -28.26
CA ARG A 365 25.87 -48.62 -28.55
C ARG A 365 25.10 -49.12 -27.36
N LYS A 366 25.60 -50.16 -26.65
CA LYS A 366 24.96 -50.70 -25.44
C LYS A 366 24.90 -49.63 -24.33
N SER A 367 25.96 -48.86 -24.16
CA SER A 367 25.99 -47.79 -23.14
C SER A 367 25.09 -46.59 -23.47
N ALA A 368 24.86 -46.30 -24.75
CA ALA A 368 23.99 -45.21 -25.21
C ALA A 368 22.46 -45.54 -25.17
N GLY A 369 22.09 -46.82 -24.94
CA GLY A 369 20.73 -47.24 -24.65
C GLY A 369 19.68 -46.86 -25.73
N ARG A 370 18.54 -46.31 -25.31
CA ARG A 370 17.45 -45.92 -26.21
C ARG A 370 17.82 -44.83 -27.24
N LEU A 371 18.85 -44.05 -26.97
CA LEU A 371 19.32 -42.98 -27.87
C LEU A 371 19.97 -43.59 -29.11
N ALA A 372 20.82 -44.64 -28.93
CA ALA A 372 21.45 -45.35 -30.02
C ALA A 372 20.42 -46.02 -30.97
N LYS A 373 19.28 -46.44 -30.45
CA LYS A 373 18.21 -47.02 -31.30
C LYS A 373 17.47 -45.96 -32.16
N ARG A 374 17.33 -44.73 -31.69
CA ARG A 374 16.59 -43.66 -32.42
C ARG A 374 17.44 -42.88 -33.45
N ARG A 375 18.74 -42.83 -33.25
CA ARG A 375 19.68 -42.11 -34.12
C ARG A 375 20.99 -42.94 -34.34
N ALA A 376 20.79 -44.20 -34.68
CA ALA A 376 21.90 -45.13 -34.83
C ALA A 376 22.92 -44.66 -35.87
N ALA A 377 22.47 -44.07 -36.97
CA ALA A 377 23.34 -43.57 -38.04
C ALA A 377 24.24 -42.38 -37.56
N ASP A 378 23.66 -41.45 -36.78
CA ASP A 378 24.43 -40.29 -36.29
C ASP A 378 25.47 -40.71 -35.23
N VAL A 379 25.11 -41.68 -34.39
CA VAL A 379 25.99 -42.22 -33.35
C VAL A 379 27.11 -43.03 -34.02
N ASP A 380 26.78 -43.84 -35.03
CA ASP A 380 27.75 -44.60 -35.77
C ASP A 380 28.72 -43.69 -36.53
N ALA A 381 28.25 -42.67 -37.21
CA ALA A 381 29.05 -41.66 -37.90
C ALA A 381 30.01 -40.95 -36.94
N LEU A 382 29.53 -40.64 -35.74
CA LEU A 382 30.37 -39.95 -34.73
C LEU A 382 31.47 -40.91 -34.21
N ILE A 383 31.18 -42.18 -33.99
CA ILE A 383 32.14 -43.17 -33.57
C ILE A 383 33.14 -43.42 -34.70
N ASP A 384 32.68 -43.59 -35.91
CA ASP A 384 33.55 -43.85 -37.07
C ASP A 384 34.47 -42.65 -37.32
N LYS A 385 33.98 -41.42 -37.31
CA LYS A 385 34.81 -40.23 -37.43
C LYS A 385 35.86 -40.13 -36.32
N SER A 386 35.48 -40.41 -35.08
CA SER A 386 36.40 -40.43 -33.94
C SER A 386 37.50 -41.45 -34.10
N TRP A 387 37.15 -42.63 -34.63
CA TRP A 387 38.07 -43.74 -34.86
C TRP A 387 39.04 -43.41 -35.99
N ASP A 388 38.55 -42.88 -37.09
CA ASP A 388 39.39 -42.43 -38.24
C ASP A 388 40.33 -41.32 -37.85
N GLU A 389 39.93 -40.39 -36.97
CA GLU A 389 40.80 -39.37 -36.41
C GLU A 389 41.96 -40.00 -35.58
N ILE A 390 41.67 -40.98 -34.74
CA ILE A 390 42.70 -41.72 -33.95
C ILE A 390 43.69 -42.39 -34.88
N ILE A 391 43.21 -43.15 -35.89
CA ILE A 391 44.01 -43.86 -36.85
C ILE A 391 44.88 -42.85 -37.65
N ALA A 392 44.29 -41.73 -38.11
CA ALA A 392 45.02 -40.69 -38.85
C ALA A 392 46.16 -40.06 -38.02
N ILE A 393 45.95 -39.79 -36.75
CA ILE A 393 46.97 -39.27 -35.85
C ILE A 393 48.12 -40.25 -35.68
N MET A 394 47.79 -41.54 -35.63
CA MET A 394 48.79 -42.62 -35.47
C MET A 394 49.54 -42.91 -36.76
N THR A 395 48.92 -42.86 -37.95
CA THR A 395 49.56 -43.15 -39.27
C THR A 395 50.26 -41.96 -39.81
N ALA A 396 49.94 -40.70 -39.54
CA ALA A 396 50.70 -39.52 -39.96
C ALA A 396 52.18 -39.53 -39.51
N ARG A 397 52.53 -40.49 -38.69
CA ARG A 397 53.88 -40.70 -38.14
C ARG A 397 54.76 -41.67 -38.87
N GLY A 398 54.21 -42.44 -39.80
CA GLY A 398 54.95 -43.49 -40.51
C GLY A 398 55.80 -43.04 -41.69
N GLU A 399 55.70 -41.80 -42.15
CA GLU A 399 56.26 -41.36 -43.41
C GLU A 399 57.49 -40.44 -43.30
N ARG A 400 58.13 -40.21 -42.12
CA ARG A 400 59.35 -39.43 -42.00
C ARG A 400 60.44 -40.15 -41.23
N PRO A 401 61.47 -40.57 -41.90
CA PRO A 401 62.69 -41.06 -41.25
C PRO A 401 63.55 -39.85 -40.79
N GLY A 402 63.41 -39.48 -39.59
CA GLY A 402 64.18 -38.42 -38.97
C GLY A 402 63.56 -38.04 -37.63
N GLY A 403 64.35 -38.30 -36.56
CA GLY A 403 63.90 -38.22 -35.16
C GLY A 403 63.05 -37.04 -34.84
N VAL A 404 61.77 -37.32 -34.55
CA VAL A 404 60.82 -36.32 -34.06
C VAL A 404 61.08 -36.17 -32.58
N ASP A 405 61.39 -34.93 -32.19
CA ASP A 405 61.51 -34.51 -30.80
C ASP A 405 60.21 -34.84 -30.00
N MET A 406 60.32 -35.90 -29.24
CA MET A 406 59.15 -36.46 -28.48
C MET A 406 58.66 -35.51 -27.43
N ALA A 407 59.49 -34.62 -26.92
CA ALA A 407 59.15 -33.58 -26.00
C ALA A 407 58.20 -32.53 -26.65
N ARG A 408 58.41 -32.27 -27.95
CA ARG A 408 57.55 -31.32 -28.71
C ARG A 408 56.16 -31.92 -29.03
N PHE A 409 56.09 -33.23 -29.25
CA PHE A 409 54.80 -33.94 -29.45
C PHE A 409 54.03 -34.02 -28.14
N GLU A 410 54.70 -34.32 -27.03
CA GLU A 410 54.08 -34.33 -25.70
C GLU A 410 53.58 -32.93 -25.31
N ALA A 411 54.31 -31.87 -25.66
CA ALA A 411 53.91 -30.51 -25.46
C ALA A 411 52.67 -30.14 -26.32
N LEU A 412 52.62 -30.54 -27.59
CA LEU A 412 51.47 -30.31 -28.49
C LEU A 412 50.24 -31.12 -28.06
N LEU A 413 50.40 -32.33 -27.57
CA LEU A 413 49.33 -33.15 -27.05
C LEU A 413 48.79 -32.57 -25.75
N LYS A 414 49.68 -32.13 -24.87
CA LYS A 414 49.34 -31.47 -23.61
C LYS A 414 48.65 -30.11 -23.85
N GLU A 415 49.07 -29.39 -24.88
CA GLU A 415 48.44 -28.14 -25.31
C GLU A 415 47.05 -28.39 -25.95
N ALA A 416 46.92 -29.42 -26.80
CA ALA A 416 45.63 -29.82 -27.37
C ALA A 416 44.63 -30.32 -26.28
N LEU A 417 45.13 -31.05 -25.28
CA LEU A 417 44.36 -31.50 -24.13
C LEU A 417 43.97 -30.35 -23.21
N SER A 418 44.85 -29.37 -22.98
CA SER A 418 44.61 -28.23 -22.11
C SER A 418 43.65 -27.18 -22.73
N LYS A 419 43.75 -26.94 -24.03
CA LYS A 419 42.90 -25.97 -24.76
C LYS A 419 41.54 -26.49 -25.14
N GLY A 420 41.25 -27.78 -24.95
CA GLY A 420 39.94 -28.35 -25.24
C GLY A 420 39.46 -28.21 -26.69
N SER A 421 40.32 -27.78 -27.60
CA SER A 421 39.96 -27.45 -28.97
C SER A 421 40.41 -28.51 -29.97
N PHE A 422 39.73 -29.66 -29.93
CA PHE A 422 39.44 -30.31 -31.20
C PHE A 422 38.18 -29.62 -31.74
N VAL A 423 38.39 -28.67 -32.64
CA VAL A 423 37.30 -27.99 -33.35
C VAL A 423 36.62 -29.06 -34.21
N ILE A 424 35.53 -29.59 -33.71
CA ILE A 424 34.53 -30.21 -34.59
C ILE A 424 33.88 -29.05 -35.34
N GLY A 425 34.38 -28.78 -36.54
CA GLY A 425 33.78 -27.79 -37.43
C GLY A 425 32.31 -28.08 -37.55
N SER A 426 31.42 -27.15 -37.10
CA SER A 426 30.05 -27.15 -37.43
C SER A 426 29.95 -26.84 -38.92
N ALA A 427 29.77 -27.85 -39.73
CA ALA A 427 29.20 -27.68 -41.06
C ALA A 427 27.75 -27.32 -40.91
N ALA A 428 27.31 -26.23 -41.57
CA ALA A 428 26.06 -25.51 -41.63
C ALA A 428 24.77 -26.35 -41.55
#